data_27d2d17540bae798f1298b8e49665885
#
_entry.id   27d2d17540bae798f1298b8e49665885
#
_cell.length_a   1.000
_cell.length_b   1.000
_cell.length_c   1.000
_cell.angle_alpha   90.00
_cell.angle_beta   90.00
_cell.angle_gamma   90.00
#
_symmetry.space_group_name_H-M   'P 1'
#
loop_
_entity.id
_entity.type
_entity.pdbx_description
1 polymer ?
#
loop_
_entity_poly.entity_id
_entity_poly.type
_entity_poly.pdbx_seq_one_letter_code
_entity_poly.pdbx_strand_id
1 'polypeptide(L)'
;MVEVRYLRTMNKGVPVMATPAEIDITSAEQLRAVLLAATENRYRTVVVDMTRTRFCDCAAAHALAAAHKRLLPDGGELRLVIPADGIVRRVLTLLGIDQLIHCFASLDEAIAPASDGAH
;
A
#
# COMPACT_ATOMS: atom_id res chain seq x y z
N MET A 1 -8.98 6.66 -23.04
CA MET A 1 -8.28 7.36 -21.95
C MET A 1 -8.42 6.57 -20.66
N VAL A 2 -7.34 6.40 -19.96
CA VAL A 2 -7.36 5.66 -18.72
C VAL A 2 -7.53 6.62 -17.56
N GLU A 3 -8.49 6.34 -16.74
CA GLU A 3 -8.77 7.18 -15.61
C GLU A 3 -8.01 6.71 -14.40
N VAL A 4 -7.36 7.64 -13.72
CA VAL A 4 -6.63 7.30 -12.51
C VAL A 4 -7.63 7.18 -11.36
N ARG A 5 -7.66 6.02 -10.74
CA ARG A 5 -8.62 5.76 -9.67
C ARG A 5 -8.00 5.71 -8.29
N TYR A 6 -6.76 6.12 -8.19
CA TYR A 6 -6.07 6.09 -6.91
C TYR A 6 -6.16 7.45 -6.27
N LEU A 7 -6.89 7.52 -5.17
CA LEU A 7 -7.07 8.77 -4.44
C LEU A 7 -5.92 8.92 -3.45
N ARG A 8 -5.23 10.04 -3.56
CA ARG A 8 -4.14 10.33 -2.66
C ARG A 8 -4.57 11.44 -1.70
N THR A 9 -4.45 11.16 -0.42
CA THR A 9 -4.75 12.16 0.61
C THR A 9 -3.60 12.22 1.59
N MET A 10 -3.57 13.27 2.38
CA MET A 10 -2.61 13.38 3.47
C MET A 10 -3.36 13.24 4.77
N ASN A 11 -2.86 12.38 5.64
CA ASN A 11 -3.47 12.18 6.95
C ASN A 11 -2.37 12.27 7.99
N LYS A 12 -2.41 13.32 8.79
CA LYS A 12 -1.39 13.57 9.82
C LYS A 12 0.03 13.56 9.25
N GLY A 13 0.18 14.12 8.06
CA GLY A 13 1.48 14.20 7.41
C GLY A 13 1.90 12.93 6.68
N VAL A 14 1.06 11.92 6.64
CA VAL A 14 1.37 10.66 5.98
C VAL A 14 0.55 10.55 4.70
N PRO A 15 1.18 10.33 3.55
CA PRO A 15 0.41 10.13 2.32
C PRO A 15 -0.33 8.80 2.36
N VAL A 16 -1.61 8.86 2.08
CA VAL A 16 -2.48 7.69 2.06
C VAL A 16 -3.05 7.58 0.67
N MET A 17 -2.91 6.41 0.07
CA MET A 17 -3.40 6.15 -1.26
C MET A 17 -4.49 5.08 -1.19
N ALA A 18 -5.69 5.43 -1.59
CA ALA A 18 -6.80 4.48 -1.61
C ALA A 18 -6.85 3.81 -2.97
N THR A 19 -7.01 2.50 -2.98
CA THR A 19 -7.03 1.73 -4.22
C THR A 19 -8.46 1.43 -4.64
N PRO A 20 -8.68 1.15 -5.95
CA PRO A 20 -10.03 0.89 -6.44
C PRO A 20 -10.52 -0.49 -6.04
N ALA A 21 -11.78 -0.78 -6.38
CA ALA A 21 -12.40 -2.05 -6.01
C ALA A 21 -11.68 -3.25 -6.60
N GLU A 22 -11.10 -3.11 -7.79
CA GLU A 22 -10.41 -4.21 -8.44
C GLU A 22 -9.11 -3.71 -9.02
N ILE A 23 -8.05 -4.48 -8.83
CA ILE A 23 -6.74 -4.18 -9.38
C ILE A 23 -6.33 -5.32 -10.28
N ASP A 24 -6.39 -5.10 -11.59
CA ASP A 24 -5.96 -6.07 -12.59
C ASP A 24 -4.60 -5.62 -13.17
N ILE A 25 -4.16 -6.29 -14.22
CA ILE A 25 -2.85 -6.00 -14.81
C ILE A 25 -2.74 -4.53 -15.21
N THR A 26 -3.79 -3.98 -15.83
CA THR A 26 -3.75 -2.60 -16.30
C THR A 26 -3.67 -1.61 -15.13
N SER A 27 -4.53 -1.78 -14.15
CA SER A 27 -4.53 -0.87 -13.02
C SER A 27 -3.35 -1.10 -12.10
N ALA A 28 -2.74 -2.29 -12.13
CA ALA A 28 -1.53 -2.54 -11.35
C ALA A 28 -0.36 -1.70 -11.85
N GLU A 29 -0.27 -1.45 -13.17
CA GLU A 29 0.76 -0.57 -13.68
C GLU A 29 0.57 0.86 -13.22
N GLN A 30 -0.68 1.30 -13.17
CA GLN A 30 -0.99 2.61 -12.62
C GLN A 30 -0.64 2.68 -11.15
N LEU A 31 -0.96 1.64 -10.41
CA LEU A 31 -0.62 1.56 -9.00
C LEU A 31 0.89 1.69 -8.80
N ARG A 32 1.65 0.96 -9.59
CA ARG A 32 3.10 1.02 -9.49
C ARG A 32 3.62 2.43 -9.76
N ALA A 33 3.13 3.07 -10.81
CA ALA A 33 3.58 4.41 -11.16
C ALA A 33 3.25 5.42 -10.06
N VAL A 34 2.04 5.34 -9.53
CA VAL A 34 1.60 6.26 -8.49
C VAL A 34 2.39 6.04 -7.20
N LEU A 35 2.64 4.78 -6.85
CA LEU A 35 3.41 4.47 -5.65
C LEU A 35 4.86 4.92 -5.79
N LEU A 36 5.47 4.67 -6.94
CA LEU A 36 6.86 5.09 -7.13
C LEU A 36 6.97 6.61 -7.08
N ALA A 37 6.00 7.32 -7.63
CA ALA A 37 5.99 8.78 -7.54
C ALA A 37 5.88 9.23 -6.09
N ALA A 38 5.07 8.56 -5.29
CA ALA A 38 4.93 8.91 -3.88
C ALA A 38 6.23 8.69 -3.12
N THR A 39 6.99 7.65 -3.48
CA THR A 39 8.25 7.38 -2.79
C THR A 39 9.32 8.41 -3.12
N GLU A 40 9.17 9.12 -4.23
CA GLU A 40 10.14 10.13 -4.61
C GLU A 40 9.98 11.43 -3.84
N ASN A 41 8.91 11.59 -3.11
CA ASN A 41 8.62 12.82 -2.39
C ASN A 41 9.17 12.84 -0.97
N ARG A 42 10.09 11.94 -0.67
CA ARG A 42 10.82 11.92 0.61
C ARG A 42 9.96 11.61 1.82
N TYR A 43 8.82 11.01 1.61
CA TYR A 43 8.03 10.55 2.75
C TYR A 43 8.63 9.24 3.23
N ARG A 44 8.78 9.11 4.53
CA ARG A 44 9.30 7.86 5.09
C ARG A 44 8.25 6.77 5.09
N THR A 45 7.01 7.15 5.29
CA THR A 45 5.92 6.18 5.37
C THR A 45 4.89 6.53 4.33
N VAL A 46 4.49 5.53 3.54
CA VAL A 46 3.42 5.67 2.58
C VAL A 46 2.41 4.58 2.90
N VAL A 47 1.14 4.96 3.06
CA VAL A 47 0.08 4.03 3.39
C VAL A 47 -0.77 3.76 2.16
N VAL A 48 -1.01 2.49 1.88
CA VAL A 48 -1.91 2.08 0.81
C VAL A 48 -3.16 1.50 1.47
N ASP A 49 -4.28 2.19 1.29
CA ASP A 49 -5.54 1.79 1.88
C ASP A 49 -6.31 0.94 0.88
N MET A 50 -6.35 -0.34 1.14
CA MET A 50 -7.01 -1.31 0.26
C MET A 50 -8.33 -1.81 0.86
N THR A 51 -8.91 -1.07 1.80
CA THR A 51 -10.14 -1.54 2.46
C THR A 51 -11.29 -1.64 1.49
N ARG A 52 -11.28 -0.87 0.41
CA ARG A 52 -12.35 -0.92 -0.59
C ARG A 52 -12.06 -1.89 -1.72
N THR A 53 -10.87 -2.45 -1.75
CA THR A 53 -10.47 -3.35 -2.82
C THR A 53 -10.98 -4.74 -2.52
N ARG A 54 -11.69 -5.31 -3.47
CA ARG A 54 -12.28 -6.63 -3.33
C ARG A 54 -11.50 -7.70 -4.07
N PHE A 55 -10.63 -7.29 -4.98
CA PHE A 55 -9.84 -8.25 -5.74
C PHE A 55 -8.55 -7.61 -6.22
N CYS A 56 -7.46 -8.36 -6.14
CA CYS A 56 -6.19 -7.96 -6.74
C CYS A 56 -5.47 -9.22 -7.21
N ASP A 57 -4.60 -9.05 -8.20
CA ASP A 57 -3.82 -10.18 -8.72
C ASP A 57 -2.35 -10.03 -8.36
N CYS A 58 -1.53 -10.92 -8.90
CA CYS A 58 -0.09 -10.93 -8.60
C CYS A 58 0.60 -9.65 -9.02
N ALA A 59 0.11 -9.00 -10.08
CA ALA A 59 0.73 -7.77 -10.55
C ALA A 59 0.61 -6.67 -9.49
N ALA A 60 -0.53 -6.62 -8.79
CA ALA A 60 -0.71 -5.67 -7.71
C ALA A 60 0.29 -5.95 -6.59
N ALA A 61 0.46 -7.22 -6.22
CA ALA A 61 1.40 -7.59 -5.18
C ALA A 61 2.82 -7.18 -5.54
N HIS A 62 3.21 -7.39 -6.80
CA HIS A 62 4.53 -7.00 -7.26
C HIS A 62 4.72 -5.49 -7.21
N ALA A 63 3.69 -4.72 -7.54
CA ALA A 63 3.77 -3.27 -7.47
C ALA A 63 3.99 -2.80 -6.03
N LEU A 64 3.28 -3.41 -5.09
CA LEU A 64 3.44 -3.07 -3.68
C LEU A 64 4.85 -3.40 -3.18
N ALA A 65 5.35 -4.58 -3.55
CA ALA A 65 6.69 -4.99 -3.14
C ALA A 65 7.75 -4.05 -3.71
N ALA A 66 7.61 -3.65 -4.97
CA ALA A 66 8.57 -2.76 -5.59
C ALA A 66 8.62 -1.40 -4.89
N ALA A 67 7.46 -0.87 -4.54
CA ALA A 67 7.40 0.42 -3.85
C ALA A 67 8.03 0.32 -2.46
N HIS A 68 7.75 -0.76 -1.76
CA HIS A 68 8.32 -0.95 -0.42
C HIS A 68 9.84 -1.01 -0.49
N LYS A 69 10.37 -1.78 -1.43
CA LYS A 69 11.82 -1.92 -1.57
C LYS A 69 12.48 -0.58 -1.90
N ARG A 70 11.76 0.29 -2.60
CA ARG A 70 12.30 1.60 -2.94
C ARG A 70 12.43 2.51 -1.73
N LEU A 71 11.56 2.32 -0.73
CA LEU A 71 11.59 3.13 0.48
C LEU A 71 12.65 2.66 1.47
N LEU A 72 12.98 1.38 1.46
CA LEU A 72 13.84 0.80 2.47
C LEU A 72 15.21 1.47 2.62
N PRO A 73 15.93 1.80 1.52
CA PRO A 73 17.26 2.37 1.68
C PRO A 73 17.29 3.67 2.47
N ASP A 74 16.18 4.40 2.45
CA ASP A 74 16.10 5.68 3.16
C ASP A 74 15.44 5.53 4.53
N GLY A 75 15.29 4.29 4.99
CA GLY A 75 14.66 4.05 6.28
C GLY A 75 13.16 4.15 6.26
N GLY A 76 12.56 4.17 5.07
CA GLY A 76 11.13 4.27 4.95
C GLY A 76 10.45 2.93 4.80
N GLU A 77 9.15 2.94 4.77
CA GLU A 77 8.37 1.72 4.60
C GLU A 77 7.02 2.01 3.98
N LEU A 78 6.50 1.00 3.30
CA LEU A 78 5.13 1.00 2.85
C LEU A 78 4.30 0.28 3.90
N ARG A 79 3.10 0.76 4.15
CA ARG A 79 2.15 0.11 5.05
C ARG A 79 0.85 -0.13 4.32
N LEU A 80 0.23 -1.28 4.58
CA LEU A 80 -1.02 -1.63 3.93
C LEU A 80 -2.15 -1.65 4.94
N VAL A 81 -3.31 -1.14 4.53
CA VAL A 81 -4.53 -1.28 5.29
C VAL A 81 -5.41 -2.25 4.53
N ILE A 82 -5.61 -3.43 5.08
CA ILE A 82 -6.45 -4.46 4.45
C ILE A 82 -7.27 -5.13 5.53
N PRO A 83 -8.50 -5.55 5.19
CA PRO A 83 -9.31 -6.29 6.16
C PRO A 83 -8.59 -7.57 6.59
N ALA A 84 -8.86 -8.01 7.80
CA ALA A 84 -8.21 -9.19 8.34
C ALA A 84 -8.57 -10.46 7.58
N ASP A 85 -9.68 -10.45 6.88
CA ASP A 85 -10.11 -11.61 6.10
C ASP A 85 -10.51 -11.15 4.70
N GLY A 86 -10.91 -12.08 3.86
CA GLY A 86 -11.30 -11.76 2.50
C GLY A 86 -10.27 -12.19 1.49
N ILE A 87 -10.62 -12.03 0.20
CA ILE A 87 -9.79 -12.57 -0.87
C ILE A 87 -8.49 -11.79 -1.05
N VAL A 88 -8.54 -10.47 -0.88
CA VAL A 88 -7.33 -9.66 -1.03
C VAL A 88 -6.29 -10.07 0.02
N ARG A 89 -6.72 -10.21 1.27
CA ARG A 89 -5.81 -10.65 2.32
C ARG A 89 -5.22 -12.01 2.01
N ARG A 90 -6.06 -12.93 1.52
CA ARG A 90 -5.61 -14.28 1.21
C ARG A 90 -4.57 -14.26 0.09
N VAL A 91 -4.82 -13.48 -0.96
CA VAL A 91 -3.88 -13.42 -2.08
C VAL A 91 -2.54 -12.87 -1.61
N LEU A 92 -2.56 -11.79 -0.85
CA LEU A 92 -1.33 -11.17 -0.38
C LEU A 92 -0.57 -12.08 0.57
N THR A 93 -1.28 -12.81 1.42
CA THR A 93 -0.65 -13.77 2.33
C THR A 93 0.01 -14.91 1.56
N LEU A 94 -0.69 -15.43 0.55
CA LEU A 94 -0.14 -16.51 -0.26
C LEU A 94 1.12 -16.08 -1.01
N LEU A 95 1.20 -14.82 -1.38
CA LEU A 95 2.36 -14.31 -2.09
C LEU A 95 3.45 -13.78 -1.17
N GLY A 96 3.25 -13.89 0.14
CA GLY A 96 4.27 -13.48 1.10
C GLY A 96 4.34 -11.99 1.35
N ILE A 97 3.39 -11.23 0.85
CA ILE A 97 3.43 -9.78 1.02
C ILE A 97 3.31 -9.37 2.48
N ASP A 98 2.50 -10.09 3.26
CA ASP A 98 2.34 -9.75 4.67
C ASP A 98 3.59 -10.07 5.50
N GLN A 99 4.53 -10.83 4.94
CA GLN A 99 5.83 -11.05 5.58
C GLN A 99 6.79 -9.92 5.23
N LEU A 100 6.55 -9.23 4.14
CA LEU A 100 7.43 -8.18 3.66
C LEU A 100 6.96 -6.79 4.09
N ILE A 101 5.66 -6.55 4.08
CA ILE A 101 5.07 -5.25 4.33
C ILE A 101 4.11 -5.35 5.49
N HIS A 102 4.19 -4.40 6.43
CA HIS A 102 3.28 -4.35 7.56
C HIS A 102 1.85 -4.13 7.09
N CYS A 103 0.95 -4.98 7.57
CA CYS A 103 -0.46 -4.89 7.24
C CYS A 103 -1.25 -4.52 8.50
N PHE A 104 -2.19 -3.61 8.34
CA PHE A 104 -3.00 -3.11 9.44
C PHE A 104 -4.47 -3.28 9.11
N ALA A 105 -5.28 -3.46 10.12
CA ALA A 105 -6.72 -3.63 9.92
C ALA A 105 -7.45 -2.30 9.77
N SER A 106 -6.85 -1.22 10.23
CA SER A 106 -7.49 0.10 10.13
C SER A 106 -6.49 1.16 9.71
N LEU A 107 -7.02 2.23 9.13
CA LEU A 107 -6.18 3.35 8.71
C LEU A 107 -5.54 4.03 9.92
N ASP A 108 -6.28 4.15 11.01
CA ASP A 108 -5.75 4.81 12.20
C ASP A 108 -4.49 4.10 12.70
N GLU A 109 -4.49 2.77 12.68
CA GLU A 109 -3.32 2.02 13.09
C GLU A 109 -2.17 2.21 12.12
N ALA A 110 -2.47 2.27 10.83
CA ALA A 110 -1.45 2.36 9.81
C ALA A 110 -0.73 3.71 9.81
N ILE A 111 -1.40 4.77 10.23
CA ILE A 111 -0.80 6.10 10.25
C ILE A 111 -0.16 6.43 11.59
N ALA A 112 -0.31 5.57 12.59
CA ALA A 112 0.29 5.83 13.88
C ALA A 112 1.81 5.85 13.77
N PRO A 113 2.49 6.68 14.57
CA PRO A 113 3.95 6.75 14.49
C PRO A 113 4.58 5.41 14.79
N ALA A 114 5.57 5.05 13.98
CA ALA A 114 6.26 3.79 14.17
C ALA A 114 6.96 3.72 15.52
N SER A 115 7.36 4.84 16.02
CA SER A 115 8.08 4.89 17.28
C SER A 115 7.23 4.49 18.48
N ASP A 116 5.94 4.41 18.30
CA ASP A 116 5.10 4.01 19.39
C ASP A 116 5.46 2.67 19.91
N GLY A 117 5.83 1.82 19.06
CA GLY A 117 6.13 0.53 19.49
C GLY A 117 7.42 0.46 20.19
N ALA A 118 8.07 1.40 20.08
CA ALA A 118 9.33 1.31 20.62
C ALA A 118 9.29 1.25 22.05
N HIS A 119 8.88 1.07 22.01
CA HIS A 119 9.17 0.91 22.96
C HIS A 119 9.04 0.41 23.54
#